data_63e7e7b66e3a69eb068112bc051d9d6d
#
_entry.id   63e7e7b66e3a69eb068112bc051d9d6d
#
_cell.length_a   1.000
_cell.length_b   1.000
_cell.length_c   1.000
_cell.angle_alpha   90.00
_cell.angle_beta   90.00
_cell.angle_gamma   90.00
#
_symmetry.space_group_name_H-M   'P 1'
#
loop_
_entity.id
_entity.type
_entity.pdbx_description
1 polymer ?
#
loop_
_entity_poly.entity_id
_entity_poly.type
_entity_poly.pdbx_seq_one_letter_code
_entity_poly.pdbx_strand_id
1 'polypeptide(L)'
;MSLTSEKPRGDSRPKVTIETIQGKKQRREPITCLTAYDYASARLVDEAGVDMVLVGDSLAMVMLGYENTLPVTMEEMLHHTRAARRGVKRALLIADMPYASFHISKKEALRNAARFIKEAGAEAVKVEGGEKRVQLVQRLLDAEIPVMGHIGLTPQSIHLMGGYKVQGKTLAAVEALMRDAVALDRAGVFSMVLEGIPREVAAMITAEVSAPTIGIGAGPDCDGQVLVLHDILNLTFVPPAKFVRRYADVAGAIAKAARDFKDDVEGGRYPSEEESYHLPRETQAALEHIAVRKREIGRAHV
;
A
#
# COMPACT_ATOMS: atom_id res chain seq x y z
N MET A 1 -31.28 13.70 4.22
CA MET A 1 -30.85 12.46 4.91
C MET A 1 -29.74 12.82 5.86
N SER A 2 -30.01 12.79 7.16
CA SER A 2 -28.98 12.96 8.19
C SER A 2 -28.14 11.69 8.21
N LEU A 3 -26.92 11.78 7.69
CA LEU A 3 -25.92 10.78 8.01
C LEU A 3 -25.70 10.90 9.52
N THR A 4 -26.33 10.01 10.28
CA THR A 4 -25.99 9.83 11.68
C THR A 4 -24.52 9.44 11.70
N SER A 5 -23.67 10.42 11.94
CA SER A 5 -22.26 10.21 12.23
C SER A 5 -22.20 9.49 13.58
N GLU A 6 -22.20 8.16 13.56
CA GLU A 6 -21.48 7.49 14.62
C GLU A 6 -20.05 8.00 14.54
N LYS A 7 -19.68 8.82 15.51
CA LYS A 7 -18.28 9.20 15.70
C LYS A 7 -17.50 7.89 15.75
N PRO A 8 -16.50 7.68 14.87
CA PRO A 8 -15.67 6.50 14.98
C PRO A 8 -15.20 6.43 16.42
N ARG A 9 -15.42 5.30 17.09
CA ARG A 9 -14.86 5.05 18.42
C ARG A 9 -13.38 5.28 18.25
N GLY A 10 -12.83 6.30 18.90
CA GLY A 10 -11.43 6.65 18.78
C GLY A 10 -10.63 5.38 19.09
N ASP A 11 -9.82 4.93 18.15
CA ASP A 11 -8.94 3.78 18.38
C ASP A 11 -8.01 4.14 19.54
N SER A 12 -8.24 3.54 20.71
CA SER A 12 -7.48 3.80 21.92
C SER A 12 -6.09 3.12 21.89
N ARG A 13 -5.81 2.33 20.83
CA ARG A 13 -4.51 1.65 20.70
C ARG A 13 -3.41 2.68 20.43
N PRO A 14 -2.22 2.51 21.05
CA PRO A 14 -1.12 3.46 20.89
C PRO A 14 -0.59 3.47 19.45
N LYS A 15 0.03 4.58 19.06
CA LYS A 15 0.76 4.72 17.81
C LYS A 15 1.89 3.69 17.73
N VAL A 16 2.00 2.99 16.61
CA VAL A 16 3.12 2.07 16.35
C VAL A 16 4.34 2.89 15.91
N THR A 17 5.45 2.68 16.60
CA THR A 17 6.74 3.32 16.33
C THR A 17 7.79 2.29 15.92
N ILE A 18 8.95 2.74 15.51
CA ILE A 18 10.11 1.87 15.24
C ILE A 18 10.47 1.03 16.47
N GLU A 19 10.48 1.66 17.65
CA GLU A 19 10.73 0.96 18.93
C GLU A 19 9.68 -0.14 19.17
N THR A 20 8.40 0.14 18.85
CA THR A 20 7.34 -0.88 18.94
C THR A 20 7.67 -2.09 18.06
N ILE A 21 8.11 -1.87 16.81
CA ILE A 21 8.43 -2.93 15.85
C ILE A 21 9.63 -3.75 16.36
N GLN A 22 10.70 -3.10 16.78
CA GLN A 22 11.89 -3.75 17.35
C GLN A 22 11.58 -4.53 18.62
N GLY A 23 10.77 -3.94 19.51
CA GLY A 23 10.32 -4.59 20.74
C GLY A 23 9.47 -5.85 20.50
N LYS A 24 8.69 -5.89 19.43
CA LYS A 24 7.92 -7.10 19.06
C LYS A 24 8.85 -8.30 18.77
N LYS A 25 9.94 -8.11 18.03
CA LYS A 25 10.93 -9.17 17.81
C LYS A 25 11.48 -9.69 19.13
N GLN A 26 11.86 -8.78 20.04
CA GLN A 26 12.40 -9.16 21.35
C GLN A 26 11.40 -9.98 22.19
N ARG A 27 10.09 -9.67 22.07
CA ARG A 27 9.02 -10.40 22.76
C ARG A 27 8.48 -11.59 21.96
N ARG A 28 9.02 -11.83 20.74
CA ARG A 28 8.53 -12.86 19.80
C ARG A 28 7.06 -12.67 19.44
N GLU A 29 6.62 -11.45 19.33
CA GLU A 29 5.27 -11.08 18.87
C GLU A 29 5.27 -10.88 17.35
N PRO A 30 4.33 -11.50 16.62
CA PRO A 30 4.30 -11.38 15.16
C PRO A 30 4.02 -9.93 14.72
N ILE A 31 4.72 -9.51 13.67
CA ILE A 31 4.59 -8.18 13.07
C ILE A 31 3.76 -8.30 11.80
N THR A 32 2.75 -7.44 11.67
CA THR A 32 1.85 -7.41 10.51
C THR A 32 2.11 -6.18 9.65
N CYS A 33 2.25 -6.39 8.33
CA CYS A 33 2.39 -5.33 7.36
C CYS A 33 1.46 -5.57 6.17
N LEU A 34 0.79 -4.53 5.68
CA LEU A 34 0.07 -4.56 4.41
C LEU A 34 0.43 -3.32 3.58
N THR A 35 0.39 -3.47 2.26
CA THR A 35 0.48 -2.28 1.42
C THR A 35 -0.85 -1.53 1.40
N ALA A 36 -0.79 -0.21 1.21
CA ALA A 36 -1.95 0.61 0.88
C ALA A 36 -1.50 1.87 0.13
N TYR A 37 -2.30 2.34 -0.83
CA TYR A 37 -1.84 3.34 -1.80
C TYR A 37 -2.76 4.57 -1.90
N ASP A 38 -3.88 4.59 -1.19
CA ASP A 38 -4.86 5.67 -1.17
C ASP A 38 -5.43 5.88 0.23
N TYR A 39 -6.26 6.93 0.38
CA TYR A 39 -6.85 7.28 1.66
C TYR A 39 -7.78 6.19 2.21
N ALA A 40 -8.66 5.64 1.38
CA ALA A 40 -9.69 4.71 1.83
C ALA A 40 -9.07 3.36 2.24
N SER A 41 -8.23 2.79 1.39
CA SER A 41 -7.55 1.53 1.67
C SER A 41 -6.60 1.66 2.87
N ALA A 42 -5.83 2.74 2.95
CA ALA A 42 -4.92 2.98 4.07
C ALA A 42 -5.66 3.13 5.41
N ARG A 43 -6.81 3.81 5.40
CA ARG A 43 -7.66 3.96 6.59
C ARG A 43 -8.21 2.60 7.05
N LEU A 44 -8.76 1.80 6.14
CA LEU A 44 -9.29 0.48 6.49
C LEU A 44 -8.22 -0.47 7.03
N VAL A 45 -7.03 -0.44 6.42
CA VAL A 45 -5.88 -1.24 6.88
C VAL A 45 -5.41 -0.78 8.26
N ASP A 46 -5.35 0.52 8.52
CA ASP A 46 -4.98 1.08 9.83
C ASP A 46 -6.01 0.73 10.92
N GLU A 47 -7.32 0.88 10.61
CA GLU A 47 -8.42 0.52 11.50
C GLU A 47 -8.44 -1.00 11.80
N ALA A 48 -8.04 -1.85 10.84
CA ALA A 48 -7.88 -3.29 11.05
C ALA A 48 -6.77 -3.63 12.07
N GLY A 49 -5.87 -2.69 12.35
CA GLY A 49 -4.88 -2.80 13.42
C GLY A 49 -3.57 -3.42 13.01
N VAL A 50 -3.21 -3.42 11.74
CA VAL A 50 -1.86 -3.84 11.31
C VAL A 50 -0.80 -2.93 11.92
N ASP A 51 0.42 -3.45 12.08
CA ASP A 51 1.51 -2.69 12.70
C ASP A 51 2.13 -1.68 11.72
N MET A 52 2.26 -2.05 10.45
CA MET A 52 2.91 -1.23 9.43
C MET A 52 2.03 -1.11 8.19
N VAL A 53 2.00 0.07 7.59
CA VAL A 53 1.45 0.31 6.25
C VAL A 53 2.60 0.69 5.33
N LEU A 54 2.74 -0.06 4.24
CA LEU A 54 3.77 0.17 3.23
C LEU A 54 3.14 0.77 1.97
N VAL A 55 3.57 1.96 1.58
CA VAL A 55 3.33 2.47 0.24
C VAL A 55 4.43 1.92 -0.66
N GLY A 56 4.22 0.70 -1.16
CA GLY A 56 5.17 -0.04 -1.98
C GLY A 56 5.20 0.47 -3.43
N ASP A 57 6.35 0.36 -4.09
CA ASP A 57 6.45 0.64 -5.54
C ASP A 57 5.68 -0.39 -6.40
N SER A 58 5.20 -1.48 -5.79
CA SER A 58 4.19 -2.38 -6.34
C SER A 58 2.90 -1.67 -6.80
N LEU A 59 2.64 -0.43 -6.31
CA LEU A 59 1.56 0.41 -6.84
C LEU A 59 1.66 0.62 -8.35
N ALA A 60 2.87 0.61 -8.92
CA ALA A 60 3.11 0.66 -10.36
C ALA A 60 2.27 -0.38 -11.10
N MET A 61 2.24 -1.61 -10.58
CA MET A 61 1.53 -2.73 -11.21
C MET A 61 0.05 -2.76 -10.85
N VAL A 62 -0.29 -2.63 -9.55
CA VAL A 62 -1.65 -2.88 -9.05
C VAL A 62 -2.56 -1.66 -9.07
N MET A 63 -2.01 -0.45 -9.14
CA MET A 63 -2.77 0.81 -9.18
C MET A 63 -2.65 1.51 -10.54
N LEU A 64 -1.44 1.52 -11.12
CA LEU A 64 -1.15 2.27 -12.35
C LEU A 64 -1.17 1.39 -13.60
N GLY A 65 -1.21 0.05 -13.44
CA GLY A 65 -1.28 -0.90 -14.56
C GLY A 65 0.03 -1.04 -15.34
N TYR A 66 1.17 -0.63 -14.78
CA TYR A 66 2.48 -0.86 -15.38
C TYR A 66 2.85 -2.35 -15.33
N GLU A 67 3.69 -2.78 -16.24
CA GLU A 67 4.13 -4.17 -16.37
C GLU A 67 5.03 -4.63 -15.22
N ASN A 68 5.78 -3.68 -14.62
CA ASN A 68 6.68 -3.90 -13.48
C ASN A 68 6.83 -2.61 -12.66
N THR A 69 7.68 -2.63 -11.63
CA THR A 69 7.85 -1.49 -10.71
C THR A 69 8.80 -0.39 -11.23
N LEU A 70 9.56 -0.63 -12.31
CA LEU A 70 10.61 0.29 -12.76
C LEU A 70 10.10 1.65 -13.25
N PRO A 71 8.94 1.77 -13.94
CA PRO A 71 8.48 3.05 -14.48
C PRO A 71 7.97 4.03 -13.43
N VAL A 72 7.60 3.57 -12.22
CA VAL A 72 7.00 4.44 -11.22
C VAL A 72 7.97 5.55 -10.80
N THR A 73 7.47 6.77 -10.80
CA THR A 73 8.25 7.98 -10.52
C THR A 73 8.21 8.36 -9.04
N MET A 74 9.16 9.23 -8.63
CA MET A 74 9.12 9.85 -7.30
C MET A 74 7.82 10.61 -7.05
N GLU A 75 7.29 11.31 -8.07
CA GLU A 75 6.07 12.11 -7.93
C GLU A 75 4.83 11.25 -7.69
N GLU A 76 4.71 10.13 -8.39
CA GLU A 76 3.65 9.15 -8.16
C GLU A 76 3.75 8.55 -6.76
N MET A 77 4.93 8.11 -6.35
CA MET A 77 5.16 7.57 -5.00
C MET A 77 4.81 8.60 -3.91
N LEU A 78 5.21 9.85 -4.07
CA LEU A 78 4.86 10.94 -3.14
C LEU A 78 3.36 11.23 -3.13
N HIS A 79 2.69 11.19 -4.30
CA HIS A 79 1.25 11.38 -4.41
C HIS A 79 0.49 10.33 -3.59
N HIS A 80 0.81 9.05 -3.82
CA HIS A 80 0.19 7.93 -3.13
C HIS A 80 0.52 7.91 -1.63
N THR A 81 1.76 8.23 -1.26
CA THR A 81 2.16 8.32 0.16
C THR A 81 1.38 9.42 0.89
N ARG A 82 1.20 10.61 0.27
CA ARG A 82 0.36 11.69 0.83
C ARG A 82 -1.10 11.25 1.01
N ALA A 83 -1.63 10.48 0.07
CA ALA A 83 -2.99 9.96 0.17
C ALA A 83 -3.13 8.95 1.32
N ALA A 84 -2.23 7.97 1.40
CA ALA A 84 -2.18 6.98 2.47
C ALA A 84 -1.98 7.64 3.85
N ARG A 85 -1.10 8.65 3.97
CA ARG A 85 -0.86 9.36 5.24
C ARG A 85 -2.13 9.92 5.88
N ARG A 86 -3.05 10.43 5.06
CA ARG A 86 -4.32 10.95 5.59
C ARG A 86 -5.20 9.86 6.22
N GLY A 87 -5.08 8.63 5.73
CA GLY A 87 -5.79 7.45 6.27
C GLY A 87 -5.13 6.85 7.50
N VAL A 88 -3.80 6.75 7.49
CA VAL A 88 -3.03 6.10 8.56
C VAL A 88 -2.93 7.00 9.80
N LYS A 89 -3.33 6.49 10.94
CA LYS A 89 -3.25 7.20 12.24
C LYS A 89 -2.35 6.46 13.23
N ARG A 90 -2.48 5.14 13.28
CA ARG A 90 -1.84 4.27 14.26
C ARG A 90 -0.63 3.52 13.69
N ALA A 91 -0.75 2.87 12.55
CA ALA A 91 0.32 2.06 11.95
C ALA A 91 1.54 2.91 11.59
N LEU A 92 2.73 2.32 11.62
CA LEU A 92 3.96 2.95 11.12
C LEU A 92 3.88 3.03 9.58
N LEU A 93 3.92 4.24 9.03
CA LEU A 93 3.84 4.47 7.59
C LEU A 93 5.21 4.48 6.95
N ILE A 94 5.45 3.56 6.02
CA ILE A 94 6.71 3.38 5.30
C ILE A 94 6.46 3.65 3.82
N ALA A 95 7.40 4.30 3.12
CA ALA A 95 7.35 4.51 1.68
C ALA A 95 8.56 3.91 0.98
N ASP A 96 8.32 3.23 -0.15
CA ASP A 96 9.40 2.74 -1.00
C ASP A 96 10.07 3.89 -1.74
N MET A 97 11.39 3.86 -1.77
CA MET A 97 12.16 4.66 -2.70
C MET A 97 12.14 3.96 -4.07
N PRO A 98 11.53 4.56 -5.12
CA PRO A 98 11.40 3.91 -6.42
C PRO A 98 12.74 3.76 -7.14
N TYR A 99 12.75 2.93 -8.19
CA TYR A 99 13.95 2.75 -9.02
C TYR A 99 14.54 4.09 -9.49
N ALA A 100 15.85 4.15 -9.56
CA ALA A 100 16.67 5.35 -9.85
C ALA A 100 16.67 6.45 -8.78
N SER A 101 15.69 6.54 -7.88
CA SER A 101 15.63 7.61 -6.86
C SER A 101 16.78 7.59 -5.84
N PHE A 102 17.46 6.44 -5.70
CA PHE A 102 18.58 6.26 -4.75
C PHE A 102 19.83 5.63 -5.38
N HIS A 103 19.83 5.43 -6.70
CA HIS A 103 20.92 4.76 -7.43
C HIS A 103 21.98 5.74 -7.95
N ILE A 104 21.59 6.98 -8.28
CA ILE A 104 22.43 7.95 -9.02
C ILE A 104 23.49 8.54 -8.10
N SER A 105 23.10 9.07 -6.96
CA SER A 105 24.03 9.60 -5.96
C SER A 105 23.45 9.59 -4.55
N LYS A 106 24.31 9.52 -3.53
CA LYS A 106 23.88 9.60 -2.12
C LYS A 106 23.20 10.93 -1.78
N LYS A 107 23.61 12.05 -2.43
CA LYS A 107 23.00 13.37 -2.24
C LYS A 107 21.57 13.41 -2.76
N GLU A 108 21.34 12.83 -3.92
CA GLU A 108 20.02 12.74 -4.52
C GLU A 108 19.11 11.78 -3.73
N ALA A 109 19.63 10.63 -3.33
CA ALA A 109 18.93 9.67 -2.48
C ALA A 109 18.46 10.32 -1.17
N LEU A 110 19.33 11.08 -0.50
CA LEU A 110 18.98 11.82 0.72
C LEU A 110 17.87 12.85 0.45
N ARG A 111 17.96 13.60 -0.65
CA ARG A 111 16.93 14.57 -1.03
C ARG A 111 15.59 13.89 -1.27
N ASN A 112 15.58 12.78 -2.00
CA ASN A 112 14.36 12.02 -2.30
C ASN A 112 13.75 11.39 -1.04
N ALA A 113 14.55 10.81 -0.17
CA ALA A 113 14.08 10.28 1.11
C ALA A 113 13.49 11.38 2.01
N ALA A 114 14.16 12.53 2.11
CA ALA A 114 13.67 13.67 2.87
C ALA A 114 12.31 14.19 2.34
N ARG A 115 12.05 14.09 1.04
CA ARG A 115 10.73 14.43 0.46
C ARG A 115 9.63 13.50 0.96
N PHE A 116 9.88 12.20 1.10
CA PHE A 116 8.90 11.28 1.68
C PHE A 116 8.53 11.67 3.11
N ILE A 117 9.51 12.05 3.92
CA ILE A 117 9.27 12.48 5.31
C ILE A 117 8.55 13.83 5.34
N LYS A 118 9.10 14.86 4.68
CA LYS A 118 8.62 16.25 4.76
C LYS A 118 7.33 16.51 3.99
N GLU A 119 7.24 16.00 2.75
CA GLU A 119 6.15 16.35 1.84
C GLU A 119 5.01 15.32 1.90
N ALA A 120 5.34 14.06 2.16
CA ALA A 120 4.37 12.99 2.13
C ALA A 120 4.00 12.41 3.50
N GLY A 121 4.77 12.74 4.56
CA GLY A 121 4.49 12.34 5.93
C GLY A 121 4.75 10.85 6.21
N ALA A 122 5.60 10.20 5.41
CA ALA A 122 6.13 8.88 5.77
C ALA A 122 6.99 8.99 7.03
N GLU A 123 7.11 7.90 7.77
CA GLU A 123 7.88 7.84 9.02
C GLU A 123 9.18 7.04 8.83
N ALA A 124 9.30 6.34 7.71
CA ALA A 124 10.50 5.63 7.27
C ALA A 124 10.47 5.45 5.75
N VAL A 125 11.62 5.09 5.18
CA VAL A 125 11.73 4.70 3.78
C VAL A 125 12.21 3.26 3.64
N LYS A 126 11.82 2.56 2.54
CA LYS A 126 12.36 1.24 2.21
C LYS A 126 13.35 1.36 1.03
N VAL A 127 14.44 0.60 1.08
CA VAL A 127 15.51 0.58 0.07
C VAL A 127 15.86 -0.85 -0.29
N GLU A 128 15.91 -1.16 -1.59
CA GLU A 128 16.27 -2.47 -2.11
C GLU A 128 17.79 -2.65 -2.30
N GLY A 129 18.27 -3.81 -1.85
CA GLY A 129 19.64 -4.29 -1.97
C GLY A 129 20.34 -4.43 -0.64
N GLY A 130 21.37 -5.30 -0.62
CA GLY A 130 22.11 -5.68 0.57
C GLY A 130 23.36 -4.83 0.82
N GLU A 131 24.52 -5.49 0.98
CA GLU A 131 25.80 -4.87 1.35
C GLU A 131 26.16 -3.62 0.53
N LYS A 132 25.86 -3.61 -0.76
CA LYS A 132 26.07 -2.46 -1.65
C LYS A 132 25.30 -1.20 -1.23
N ARG A 133 24.32 -1.28 -0.36
CA ARG A 133 23.49 -0.17 0.14
C ARG A 133 23.90 0.34 1.52
N VAL A 134 24.83 -0.31 2.20
CA VAL A 134 25.27 0.05 3.57
C VAL A 134 25.62 1.53 3.69
N GLN A 135 26.43 2.06 2.80
CA GLN A 135 26.84 3.47 2.84
C GLN A 135 25.66 4.43 2.58
N LEU A 136 24.66 4.02 1.81
CA LEU A 136 23.44 4.79 1.62
C LEU A 136 22.57 4.76 2.88
N VAL A 137 22.38 3.58 3.45
CA VAL A 137 21.63 3.40 4.71
C VAL A 137 22.21 4.27 5.81
N GLN A 138 23.51 4.18 6.03
CA GLN A 138 24.19 5.03 7.02
C GLN A 138 23.98 6.52 6.75
N ARG A 139 24.07 6.96 5.49
CA ARG A 139 23.84 8.36 5.12
C ARG A 139 22.42 8.84 5.38
N LEU A 140 21.42 7.96 5.22
CA LEU A 140 20.02 8.27 5.55
C LEU A 140 19.82 8.34 7.08
N LEU A 141 20.41 7.40 7.82
CA LEU A 141 20.37 7.38 9.29
C LEU A 141 21.08 8.59 9.92
N ASP A 142 22.22 9.03 9.36
CA ASP A 142 22.90 10.26 9.78
C ASP A 142 22.01 11.51 9.61
N ALA A 143 21.02 11.44 8.71
CA ALA A 143 20.03 12.49 8.51
C ALA A 143 18.71 12.21 9.24
N GLU A 144 18.72 11.31 10.22
CA GLU A 144 17.56 10.95 11.05
C GLU A 144 16.38 10.37 10.28
N ILE A 145 16.64 9.75 9.11
CA ILE A 145 15.64 9.07 8.30
C ILE A 145 15.73 7.57 8.53
N PRO A 146 14.73 6.95 9.18
CA PRO A 146 14.73 5.52 9.43
C PRO A 146 14.62 4.72 8.13
N VAL A 147 15.34 3.59 8.06
CA VAL A 147 15.41 2.77 6.85
C VAL A 147 14.96 1.33 7.14
N MET A 148 14.04 0.83 6.32
CA MET A 148 13.74 -0.59 6.15
C MET A 148 14.60 -1.14 5.00
N GLY A 149 15.36 -2.20 5.24
CA GLY A 149 16.11 -2.90 4.19
C GLY A 149 15.20 -3.82 3.38
N HIS A 150 15.66 -4.25 2.20
CA HIS A 150 14.96 -5.25 1.40
C HIS A 150 15.97 -6.09 0.60
N ILE A 151 16.00 -7.41 0.86
CA ILE A 151 16.88 -8.37 0.21
C ILE A 151 16.10 -9.60 -0.28
N GLY A 152 16.78 -10.45 -1.04
CA GLY A 152 16.19 -11.58 -1.72
C GLY A 152 15.81 -11.22 -3.16
N LEU A 153 14.58 -11.49 -3.56
CA LEU A 153 14.03 -10.96 -4.79
C LEU A 153 13.81 -9.46 -4.61
N THR A 154 14.47 -8.65 -5.42
CA THR A 154 14.31 -7.20 -5.45
C THR A 154 13.69 -6.79 -6.78
N PRO A 155 12.39 -6.43 -6.85
CA PRO A 155 11.67 -6.10 -8.08
C PRO A 155 12.37 -5.05 -8.94
N GLN A 156 13.04 -4.07 -8.33
CA GLN A 156 13.81 -3.04 -9.04
C GLN A 156 15.05 -3.60 -9.76
N SER A 157 15.49 -4.81 -9.43
CA SER A 157 16.60 -5.51 -10.08
C SER A 157 16.14 -6.56 -11.10
N ILE A 158 14.88 -6.54 -11.53
CA ILE A 158 14.25 -7.60 -12.34
C ILE A 158 15.03 -7.94 -13.62
N HIS A 159 15.60 -6.94 -14.29
CA HIS A 159 16.41 -7.16 -15.48
C HIS A 159 17.71 -7.89 -15.18
N LEU A 160 18.37 -7.55 -14.07
CA LEU A 160 19.60 -8.22 -13.63
C LEU A 160 19.32 -9.67 -13.17
N MET A 161 18.18 -9.91 -12.54
CA MET A 161 17.76 -11.23 -12.04
C MET A 161 17.13 -12.10 -13.12
N GLY A 162 16.82 -11.56 -14.29
CA GLY A 162 16.16 -12.28 -15.38
C GLY A 162 14.73 -12.72 -15.05
N GLY A 163 13.98 -11.88 -14.32
CA GLY A 163 12.58 -12.09 -13.93
C GLY A 163 12.36 -12.33 -12.44
N TYR A 164 11.09 -12.53 -12.06
CA TYR A 164 10.67 -12.81 -10.68
C TYR A 164 11.01 -14.26 -10.30
N LYS A 165 12.20 -14.48 -9.77
CA LYS A 165 12.72 -15.82 -9.42
C LYS A 165 13.08 -15.88 -7.95
N VAL A 166 12.81 -17.03 -7.30
CA VAL A 166 13.25 -17.30 -5.93
C VAL A 166 14.77 -17.24 -5.87
N GLN A 167 15.29 -16.41 -4.96
CA GLN A 167 16.72 -16.20 -4.72
C GLN A 167 17.24 -17.16 -3.62
N GLY A 168 18.55 -17.33 -3.49
CA GLY A 168 19.13 -18.15 -2.40
C GLY A 168 18.98 -19.66 -2.58
N LYS A 169 19.01 -20.19 -3.81
CA LYS A 169 18.88 -21.63 -4.08
C LYS A 169 20.22 -22.40 -4.13
N THR A 170 21.35 -21.72 -4.14
CA THR A 170 22.69 -22.32 -4.11
C THR A 170 23.43 -21.88 -2.86
N LEU A 171 24.40 -22.66 -2.40
CA LEU A 171 25.17 -22.30 -1.21
C LEU A 171 25.78 -20.90 -1.31
N ALA A 172 26.41 -20.58 -2.44
CA ALA A 172 26.98 -19.24 -2.66
C ALA A 172 25.94 -18.13 -2.59
N ALA A 173 24.71 -18.37 -3.10
CA ALA A 173 23.62 -17.41 -3.02
C ALA A 173 23.07 -17.27 -1.59
N VAL A 174 23.03 -18.36 -0.82
CA VAL A 174 22.68 -18.32 0.62
C VAL A 174 23.69 -17.49 1.40
N GLU A 175 24.99 -17.76 1.21
CA GLU A 175 26.07 -17.00 1.84
C GLU A 175 26.02 -15.51 1.49
N ALA A 176 25.69 -15.15 0.23
CA ALA A 176 25.51 -13.77 -0.19
C ALA A 176 24.33 -13.11 0.53
N LEU A 177 23.18 -13.78 0.63
CA LEU A 177 22.02 -13.26 1.36
C LEU A 177 22.30 -13.09 2.86
N MET A 178 23.05 -14.02 3.47
CA MET A 178 23.47 -13.90 4.87
C MET A 178 24.37 -12.67 5.07
N ARG A 179 25.36 -12.47 4.20
CA ARG A 179 26.22 -11.26 4.24
C ARG A 179 25.41 -9.98 4.07
N ASP A 180 24.49 -9.95 3.11
CA ASP A 180 23.60 -8.81 2.86
C ASP A 180 22.77 -8.46 4.10
N ALA A 181 22.16 -9.46 4.73
CA ALA A 181 21.35 -9.29 5.93
C ALA A 181 22.16 -8.74 7.11
N VAL A 182 23.31 -9.35 7.40
CA VAL A 182 24.20 -8.93 8.49
C VAL A 182 24.77 -7.53 8.22
N ALA A 183 25.10 -7.20 6.98
CA ALA A 183 25.60 -5.88 6.63
C ALA A 183 24.54 -4.78 6.83
N LEU A 184 23.28 -5.04 6.46
CA LEU A 184 22.16 -4.11 6.69
C LEU A 184 21.83 -3.97 8.19
N ASP A 185 21.83 -5.07 8.94
CA ASP A 185 21.61 -5.07 10.39
C ASP A 185 22.65 -4.19 11.09
N ARG A 186 23.92 -4.42 10.79
CA ARG A 186 25.04 -3.60 11.32
C ARG A 186 24.99 -2.15 10.86
N ALA A 187 24.45 -1.87 9.70
CA ALA A 187 24.24 -0.49 9.23
C ALA A 187 23.13 0.23 9.98
N GLY A 188 22.27 -0.48 10.73
CA GLY A 188 21.26 0.10 11.60
C GLY A 188 19.86 0.19 10.97
N VAL A 189 19.52 -0.65 9.97
CA VAL A 189 18.13 -0.72 9.51
C VAL A 189 17.21 -1.11 10.66
N PHE A 190 16.03 -0.48 10.77
CA PHE A 190 15.12 -0.81 11.87
C PHE A 190 14.35 -2.11 11.64
N SER A 191 14.25 -2.57 10.41
CA SER A 191 13.70 -3.87 9.97
C SER A 191 14.16 -4.17 8.55
N MET A 192 13.94 -5.40 8.07
CA MET A 192 14.24 -5.76 6.68
C MET A 192 13.19 -6.71 6.08
N VAL A 193 12.85 -6.48 4.83
CA VAL A 193 12.02 -7.39 4.03
C VAL A 193 12.90 -8.51 3.49
N LEU A 194 12.40 -9.75 3.61
CA LEU A 194 12.96 -10.95 2.99
C LEU A 194 11.96 -11.43 1.94
N GLU A 195 12.26 -11.22 0.66
CA GLU A 195 11.33 -11.55 -0.43
C GLU A 195 11.82 -12.73 -1.27
N GLY A 196 10.92 -13.68 -1.53
CA GLY A 196 11.12 -14.73 -2.52
C GLY A 196 12.39 -15.55 -2.27
N ILE A 197 12.64 -15.97 -1.03
CA ILE A 197 13.76 -16.83 -0.62
C ILE A 197 13.25 -18.11 0.03
N PRO A 198 14.04 -19.22 0.03
CA PRO A 198 13.66 -20.43 0.74
C PRO A 198 13.44 -20.16 2.24
N ARG A 199 12.43 -20.81 2.84
CA ARG A 199 12.09 -20.64 4.25
C ARG A 199 13.27 -20.94 5.19
N GLU A 200 14.08 -21.92 4.84
CA GLU A 200 15.25 -22.32 5.64
C GLU A 200 16.28 -21.17 5.71
N VAL A 201 16.49 -20.48 4.59
CA VAL A 201 17.36 -19.30 4.51
C VAL A 201 16.78 -18.14 5.31
N ALA A 202 15.46 -17.90 5.19
CA ALA A 202 14.79 -16.87 5.96
C ALA A 202 14.89 -17.12 7.48
N ALA A 203 14.73 -18.38 7.92
CA ALA A 203 14.90 -18.78 9.32
C ALA A 203 16.32 -18.50 9.82
N MET A 204 17.34 -18.85 9.03
CA MET A 204 18.76 -18.57 9.35
C MET A 204 19.01 -17.06 9.50
N ILE A 205 18.56 -16.26 8.53
CA ILE A 205 18.71 -14.80 8.58
C ILE A 205 18.00 -14.24 9.82
N THR A 206 16.75 -14.64 10.07
CA THR A 206 15.96 -14.16 11.20
C THR A 206 16.62 -14.45 12.55
N ALA A 207 17.28 -15.59 12.68
CA ALA A 207 18.03 -15.95 13.89
C ALA A 207 19.33 -15.17 14.06
N GLU A 208 19.97 -14.76 12.96
CA GLU A 208 21.30 -14.11 12.98
C GLU A 208 21.22 -12.60 13.22
N VAL A 209 20.16 -11.91 12.70
CA VAL A 209 20.07 -10.46 12.75
C VAL A 209 19.25 -9.96 13.94
N SER A 210 19.57 -8.77 14.42
CA SER A 210 18.81 -8.10 15.49
C SER A 210 17.59 -7.35 14.96
N ALA A 211 17.65 -6.82 13.74
CA ALA A 211 16.55 -6.16 13.09
C ALA A 211 15.39 -7.12 12.80
N PRO A 212 14.13 -6.75 13.04
CA PRO A 212 12.97 -7.54 12.67
C PRO A 212 12.93 -7.88 11.18
N THR A 213 12.68 -9.16 10.85
CA THR A 213 12.55 -9.64 9.48
C THR A 213 11.07 -9.75 9.09
N ILE A 214 10.72 -9.24 7.90
CA ILE A 214 9.36 -9.21 7.37
C ILE A 214 9.33 -10.03 6.08
N GLY A 215 8.70 -11.20 6.13
CA GLY A 215 8.68 -12.14 5.02
C GLY A 215 7.60 -11.80 3.99
N ILE A 216 7.94 -12.02 2.71
CA ILE A 216 7.00 -12.15 1.61
C ILE A 216 7.49 -13.23 0.67
N GLY A 217 6.80 -14.38 0.63
CA GLY A 217 7.31 -15.55 -0.07
C GLY A 217 8.61 -16.11 0.51
N ALA A 218 8.81 -15.95 1.83
CA ALA A 218 9.98 -16.38 2.57
C ALA A 218 9.67 -17.41 3.69
N GLY A 219 8.46 -17.94 3.72
CA GLY A 219 7.99 -18.87 4.74
C GLY A 219 7.56 -18.22 6.06
N PRO A 220 7.21 -19.03 7.06
CA PRO A 220 6.60 -18.54 8.31
C PRO A 220 7.62 -18.12 9.39
N ASP A 221 8.90 -18.35 9.18
CA ASP A 221 9.93 -18.24 10.22
C ASP A 221 10.55 -16.83 10.34
N CYS A 222 9.95 -15.83 9.67
CA CYS A 222 10.26 -14.40 9.87
C CYS A 222 9.50 -13.83 11.08
N ASP A 223 9.97 -12.71 11.62
CA ASP A 223 9.31 -12.01 12.75
C ASP A 223 7.96 -11.41 12.35
N GLY A 224 7.74 -11.16 11.07
CA GLY A 224 6.48 -10.65 10.53
C GLY A 224 6.27 -11.03 9.07
N GLN A 225 5.13 -10.60 8.51
CA GLN A 225 4.75 -10.86 7.11
C GLN A 225 4.22 -9.58 6.46
N VAL A 226 4.52 -9.41 5.17
CA VAL A 226 3.90 -8.38 4.34
C VAL A 226 3.23 -9.03 3.12
N LEU A 227 2.08 -8.50 2.73
CA LEU A 227 1.42 -8.81 1.45
C LEU A 227 0.92 -7.53 0.78
N VAL A 228 0.78 -7.61 -0.53
CA VAL A 228 0.12 -6.56 -1.32
C VAL A 228 -1.39 -6.65 -1.07
N LEU A 229 -2.01 -5.52 -0.67
CA LEU A 229 -3.44 -5.49 -0.36
C LEU A 229 -4.29 -5.96 -1.54
N HIS A 230 -3.96 -5.56 -2.75
CA HIS A 230 -4.67 -5.96 -3.97
C HIS A 230 -4.65 -7.47 -4.21
N ASP A 231 -3.54 -8.13 -3.85
CA ASP A 231 -3.43 -9.58 -3.98
C ASP A 231 -4.39 -10.30 -3.02
N ILE A 232 -4.43 -9.88 -1.76
CA ILE A 232 -5.31 -10.51 -0.76
C ILE A 232 -6.79 -10.25 -1.00
N LEU A 233 -7.12 -9.19 -1.75
CA LEU A 233 -8.48 -8.77 -2.12
C LEU A 233 -8.92 -9.28 -3.50
N ASN A 234 -8.07 -10.05 -4.20
CA ASN A 234 -8.32 -10.51 -5.59
C ASN A 234 -8.53 -9.34 -6.58
N LEU A 235 -7.80 -8.23 -6.39
CA LEU A 235 -7.84 -7.06 -7.29
C LEU A 235 -6.65 -7.02 -8.26
N THR A 236 -5.87 -8.09 -8.33
CA THR A 236 -4.73 -8.24 -9.26
C THR A 236 -5.15 -9.06 -10.46
N PHE A 237 -4.90 -8.55 -11.68
CA PHE A 237 -5.33 -9.16 -12.94
C PHE A 237 -4.26 -10.08 -13.58
N VAL A 238 -3.26 -10.48 -12.80
CA VAL A 238 -2.24 -11.46 -13.19
C VAL A 238 -2.32 -12.69 -12.28
N PRO A 239 -1.83 -13.86 -12.72
CA PRO A 239 -1.80 -15.04 -11.86
C PRO A 239 -1.09 -14.75 -10.53
N PRO A 240 -1.70 -15.12 -9.38
CA PRO A 240 -1.11 -14.83 -8.08
C PRO A 240 0.18 -15.62 -7.87
N ALA A 241 1.15 -15.04 -7.20
CA ALA A 241 2.34 -15.75 -6.76
C ALA A 241 1.95 -16.86 -5.75
N LYS A 242 2.74 -17.93 -5.68
CA LYS A 242 2.47 -19.11 -4.84
C LYS A 242 2.20 -18.77 -3.36
N PHE A 243 2.85 -17.73 -2.85
CA PHE A 243 2.74 -17.31 -1.45
C PHE A 243 1.51 -16.45 -1.14
N VAL A 244 0.78 -16.00 -2.16
CA VAL A 244 -0.40 -15.18 -1.99
C VAL A 244 -1.58 -16.02 -1.53
N ARG A 245 -2.17 -15.64 -0.39
CA ARG A 245 -3.48 -16.14 0.05
C ARG A 245 -4.51 -15.04 -0.15
N ARG A 246 -5.56 -15.35 -0.90
CA ARG A 246 -6.73 -14.48 -1.04
C ARG A 246 -7.62 -14.59 0.19
N TYR A 247 -8.05 -13.45 0.72
CA TYR A 247 -8.95 -13.36 1.89
C TYR A 247 -10.35 -12.88 1.51
N ALA A 248 -10.49 -12.21 0.35
CA ALA A 248 -11.77 -11.75 -0.18
C ALA A 248 -11.76 -11.70 -1.72
N ASP A 249 -12.95 -11.68 -2.33
CA ASP A 249 -13.15 -11.44 -3.77
C ASP A 249 -13.79 -10.05 -4.00
N VAL A 250 -12.99 -9.01 -3.82
CA VAL A 250 -13.46 -7.64 -4.01
C VAL A 250 -13.65 -7.32 -5.49
N ALA A 251 -12.85 -7.92 -6.39
CA ALA A 251 -13.04 -7.75 -7.84
C ALA A 251 -14.43 -8.23 -8.28
N GLY A 252 -14.86 -9.40 -7.80
CA GLY A 252 -16.20 -9.92 -8.06
C GLY A 252 -17.30 -9.03 -7.52
N ALA A 253 -17.12 -8.49 -6.31
CA ALA A 253 -18.07 -7.57 -5.68
C ALA A 253 -18.20 -6.25 -6.47
N ILE A 254 -17.08 -5.64 -6.87
CA ILE A 254 -17.07 -4.42 -7.69
C ILE A 254 -17.75 -4.67 -9.04
N ALA A 255 -17.39 -5.76 -9.71
CA ALA A 255 -17.97 -6.11 -11.01
C ALA A 255 -19.48 -6.37 -10.92
N LYS A 256 -19.94 -7.00 -9.84
CA LYS A 256 -21.38 -7.20 -9.59
C LYS A 256 -22.07 -5.86 -9.37
N ALA A 257 -21.57 -5.04 -8.46
CA ALA A 257 -22.19 -3.74 -8.16
C ALA A 257 -22.28 -2.84 -9.41
N ALA A 258 -21.25 -2.84 -10.26
CA ALA A 258 -21.27 -2.07 -11.50
C ALA A 258 -22.33 -2.59 -12.50
N ARG A 259 -22.50 -3.92 -12.59
CA ARG A 259 -23.56 -4.50 -13.44
C ARG A 259 -24.95 -4.19 -12.88
N ASP A 260 -25.16 -4.39 -11.59
CA ASP A 260 -26.44 -4.11 -10.97
C ASP A 260 -26.87 -2.65 -11.17
N PHE A 261 -25.95 -1.71 -10.95
CA PHE A 261 -26.18 -0.28 -11.21
C PHE A 261 -26.56 -0.02 -12.69
N LYS A 262 -25.79 -0.60 -13.64
CA LYS A 262 -26.08 -0.47 -15.07
C LYS A 262 -27.49 -1.00 -15.41
N ASP A 263 -27.82 -2.18 -14.92
CA ASP A 263 -29.10 -2.85 -15.19
C ASP A 263 -30.28 -2.08 -14.56
N ASP A 264 -30.08 -1.45 -13.40
CA ASP A 264 -31.09 -0.62 -12.74
C ASP A 264 -31.32 0.69 -13.52
N VAL A 265 -30.28 1.33 -14.02
CA VAL A 265 -30.40 2.53 -14.85
C VAL A 265 -31.07 2.21 -16.19
N GLU A 266 -30.64 1.16 -16.89
CA GLU A 266 -31.23 0.73 -18.18
C GLU A 266 -32.68 0.26 -18.01
N GLY A 267 -33.00 -0.37 -16.89
CA GLY A 267 -34.34 -0.85 -16.55
C GLY A 267 -35.25 0.22 -15.95
N GLY A 268 -34.80 1.46 -15.78
CA GLY A 268 -35.56 2.55 -15.18
C GLY A 268 -35.89 2.34 -13.68
N ARG A 269 -35.13 1.52 -12.99
CA ARG A 269 -35.28 1.27 -11.55
C ARG A 269 -34.47 2.23 -10.68
N TYR A 270 -33.43 2.89 -11.27
CA TYR A 270 -32.62 3.89 -10.60
C TYR A 270 -32.55 5.18 -11.47
N PRO A 271 -32.70 6.39 -10.88
CA PRO A 271 -33.14 6.60 -9.51
C PRO A 271 -34.62 6.28 -9.32
N SER A 272 -35.01 5.83 -8.13
CA SER A 272 -36.40 5.70 -7.71
C SER A 272 -36.90 6.96 -7.00
N GLU A 273 -38.13 6.90 -6.46
CA GLU A 273 -38.69 7.96 -5.61
C GLU A 273 -37.82 8.20 -4.36
N GLU A 274 -37.15 7.16 -3.83
CA GLU A 274 -36.31 7.27 -2.63
C GLU A 274 -35.03 8.07 -2.86
N GLU A 275 -34.47 8.02 -4.08
CA GLU A 275 -33.29 8.79 -4.47
C GLU A 275 -33.64 10.13 -5.14
N SER A 276 -34.94 10.46 -5.28
CA SER A 276 -35.40 11.67 -5.97
C SER A 276 -35.66 12.82 -5.01
N TYR A 277 -35.29 14.02 -5.44
CA TYR A 277 -35.64 15.25 -4.73
C TYR A 277 -36.96 15.83 -5.28
N HIS A 278 -37.89 16.23 -4.41
CA HIS A 278 -39.18 16.78 -4.79
C HIS A 278 -39.25 18.24 -4.47
N LEU A 279 -40.01 18.97 -5.29
CA LEU A 279 -40.36 20.36 -5.02
C LEU A 279 -41.35 20.44 -3.84
N PRO A 280 -41.32 21.51 -3.05
CA PRO A 280 -42.40 21.81 -2.14
C PRO A 280 -43.74 21.83 -2.87
N ARG A 281 -44.82 21.36 -2.23
CA ARG A 281 -46.14 21.19 -2.84
C ARG A 281 -46.67 22.49 -3.48
N GLU A 282 -46.42 23.63 -2.84
CA GLU A 282 -46.82 24.96 -3.36
C GLU A 282 -46.12 25.31 -4.68
N THR A 283 -44.81 25.01 -4.77
CA THR A 283 -44.01 25.23 -5.99
C THR A 283 -44.45 24.31 -7.10
N GLN A 284 -44.75 23.04 -6.78
CA GLN A 284 -45.23 22.05 -7.75
C GLN A 284 -46.58 22.49 -8.36
N ALA A 285 -47.53 22.91 -7.52
CA ALA A 285 -48.83 23.43 -7.98
C ALA A 285 -48.65 24.65 -8.88
N ALA A 286 -47.76 25.60 -8.52
CA ALA A 286 -47.47 26.77 -9.35
C ALA A 286 -46.89 26.38 -10.73
N LEU A 287 -46.05 25.38 -10.81
CA LEU A 287 -45.50 24.88 -12.10
C LEU A 287 -46.55 24.22 -12.98
N GLU A 288 -47.50 23.48 -12.40
CA GLU A 288 -48.61 22.87 -13.15
C GLU A 288 -49.48 23.96 -13.82
N HIS A 289 -49.77 25.07 -13.10
CA HIS A 289 -50.47 26.21 -13.68
C HIS A 289 -49.69 26.87 -14.83
N ILE A 290 -48.36 26.97 -14.74
CA ILE A 290 -47.53 27.54 -15.81
C ILE A 290 -47.53 26.59 -17.05
N ALA A 291 -47.49 25.31 -16.83
CA ALA A 291 -47.50 24.32 -17.91
C ALA A 291 -48.84 24.31 -18.66
N VAL A 292 -49.96 24.43 -17.93
CA VAL A 292 -51.30 24.53 -18.53
C VAL A 292 -51.42 25.80 -19.37
N ARG A 293 -51.04 26.99 -18.85
CA ARG A 293 -51.04 28.26 -19.61
C ARG A 293 -50.24 28.19 -20.91
N LYS A 294 -49.05 27.54 -20.92
CA LYS A 294 -48.25 27.38 -22.15
C LYS A 294 -48.96 26.54 -23.19
N ARG A 295 -49.71 25.50 -22.81
CA ARG A 295 -50.48 24.66 -23.73
C ARG A 295 -51.70 25.37 -24.32
N GLU A 296 -52.34 26.26 -23.55
CA GLU A 296 -53.47 27.09 -24.01
C GLU A 296 -53.02 28.16 -25.02
N ILE A 297 -51.87 28.83 -24.73
CA ILE A 297 -51.32 29.86 -25.62
C ILE A 297 -50.84 29.23 -26.97
N GLY A 298 -50.22 28.05 -26.90
CA GLY A 298 -49.77 27.32 -28.10
C GLY A 298 -50.93 26.80 -28.98
N ARG A 299 -52.11 26.58 -28.42
CA ARG A 299 -53.34 26.21 -29.18
C ARG A 299 -54.10 27.38 -29.76
N ALA A 300 -53.88 28.61 -29.27
CA ALA A 300 -54.54 29.82 -29.80
C ALA A 300 -53.80 30.44 -30.99
N HIS A 301 -52.69 29.88 -31.43
CA HIS A 301 -51.87 30.37 -32.56
C HIS A 301 -51.74 29.35 -33.71
N VAL A 302 -52.67 28.40 -33.79
CA VAL A 302 -52.82 27.50 -34.95
C VAL A 302 -54.19 27.79 -35.65
#